data_de9a41dca4920abc46406d4058a9b7a4
#
_entry.id   de9a41dca4920abc46406d4058a9b7a4
#
_cell.length_a   1.000
_cell.length_b   1.000
_cell.length_c   1.000
_cell.angle_alpha   90.00
_cell.angle_beta   90.00
_cell.angle_gamma   90.00
#
_symmetry.space_group_name_H-M   'P 1'
#
loop_
_entity.id
_entity.type
_entity.pdbx_description
1 polymer ?
#
loop_
_entity_poly.entity_id
_entity_poly.type
_entity_poly.pdbx_seq_one_letter_code
_entity_poly.pdbx_strand_id
1 'polypeptide(L)'
;MKTRLLWISCFSYGSIAFTLVILGAVLPELLTHYSQSYSNGGVLVFSQFMGFLIGVIGMPYMVKKLGRKNVVIFGMALISCEMFITFLPPWPLLFLLVSIAGLGAGLVESCVGTIILTAIKERQAVAMSKMEVAYGLGALFMPLLSGFLINNHMWTIAFLILGLSSFALLIAWKQMSFGSIDQLLIRKEVSSDDTKKESTGYQSHGLLFIALAGAYFFFYGGSEVSIVHFIPSIFAEKWDIPNSLATITVTVYWTGMIIGRLLTGPVSEKLTYHRYLRLISIGGLAALTVLALSKNVWFGFALCFFLGLFMAGMFAIALIITNHFYPGKTETTTSILLASNGLGGSLLPIAVGWSLDEYPAQTAFWLFTALMVLMLLIVFSLRILETIKSNNLQNHKSKAKSM
;
A
#
# COMPACT_ATOMS: atom_id res chain seq x y z
N MET A 1 23.17 -8.72 17.10
CA MET A 1 23.23 -8.64 15.62
C MET A 1 21.85 -8.65 15.00
N LYS A 2 20.98 -9.65 15.20
CA LYS A 2 19.59 -9.69 14.70
C LYS A 2 18.79 -8.43 15.10
N THR A 3 18.97 -7.91 16.30
CA THR A 3 18.28 -6.71 16.79
C THR A 3 18.69 -5.44 16.01
N ARG A 4 19.98 -5.26 15.69
CA ARG A 4 20.46 -4.12 14.88
C ARG A 4 19.90 -4.18 13.47
N LEU A 5 19.88 -5.35 12.85
CA LEU A 5 19.27 -5.58 11.53
C LEU A 5 17.77 -5.24 11.56
N LEU A 6 17.04 -5.68 12.58
CA LEU A 6 15.62 -5.39 12.72
C LEU A 6 15.35 -3.89 12.84
N TRP A 7 16.11 -3.16 13.66
CA TRP A 7 15.92 -1.72 13.82
C TRP A 7 16.19 -0.92 12.53
N ILE A 8 17.30 -1.20 11.83
CA ILE A 8 17.58 -0.51 10.57
C ILE A 8 16.51 -0.86 9.50
N SER A 9 15.98 -2.09 9.51
CA SER A 9 14.87 -2.50 8.65
C SER A 9 13.58 -1.74 8.98
N CYS A 10 13.28 -1.54 10.27
CA CYS A 10 12.14 -0.73 10.71
C CYS A 10 12.26 0.73 10.24
N PHE A 11 13.44 1.34 10.40
CA PHE A 11 13.67 2.70 9.90
C PHE A 11 13.59 2.79 8.38
N SER A 12 14.05 1.75 7.67
CA SER A 12 13.90 1.66 6.21
C SER A 12 12.43 1.63 5.79
N TYR A 13 11.58 0.88 6.49
CA TYR A 13 10.13 0.84 6.26
C TYR A 13 9.47 2.18 6.57
N GLY A 14 9.90 2.87 7.62
CA GLY A 14 9.46 4.24 7.91
C GLY A 14 9.81 5.22 6.78
N SER A 15 11.01 5.11 6.20
CA SER A 15 11.44 5.92 5.05
C SER A 15 10.62 5.63 3.79
N ILE A 16 10.28 4.36 3.53
CA ILE A 16 9.37 3.98 2.44
C ILE A 16 8.00 4.64 2.63
N ALA A 17 7.46 4.58 3.86
CA ALA A 17 6.18 5.20 4.17
C ALA A 17 6.21 6.72 3.94
N PHE A 18 7.31 7.40 4.33
CA PHE A 18 7.49 8.82 4.04
C PHE A 18 7.41 9.10 2.54
N THR A 19 8.16 8.34 1.73
CA THR A 19 8.17 8.45 0.26
C THR A 19 6.77 8.28 -0.33
N LEU A 20 6.05 7.25 0.08
CA LEU A 20 4.75 6.92 -0.53
C LEU A 20 3.59 7.82 -0.06
N VAL A 21 3.76 8.57 1.03
CA VAL A 21 2.69 9.41 1.61
C VAL A 21 2.92 10.90 1.37
N ILE A 22 4.18 11.35 1.19
CA ILE A 22 4.53 12.77 1.12
C ILE A 22 3.80 13.51 0.01
N LEU A 23 3.70 12.91 -1.18
CA LEU A 23 3.01 13.55 -2.32
C LEU A 23 1.57 13.92 -1.97
N GLY A 24 0.80 13.00 -1.38
CA GLY A 24 -0.56 13.28 -0.95
C GLY A 24 -0.64 14.35 0.12
N ALA A 25 0.31 14.36 1.05
CA ALA A 25 0.35 15.32 2.15
C ALA A 25 0.59 16.77 1.69
N VAL A 26 1.35 16.98 0.59
CA VAL A 26 1.68 18.31 0.06
C VAL A 26 1.06 18.59 -1.32
N LEU A 27 0.20 17.69 -1.81
CA LEU A 27 -0.34 17.78 -3.17
C LEU A 27 -1.03 19.11 -3.47
N PRO A 28 -1.91 19.66 -2.61
CA PRO A 28 -2.55 20.94 -2.87
C PRO A 28 -1.55 22.09 -3.07
N GLU A 29 -0.52 22.17 -2.22
CA GLU A 29 0.53 23.19 -2.32
C GLU A 29 1.35 23.02 -3.59
N LEU A 30 1.71 21.77 -3.92
CA LEU A 30 2.47 21.44 -5.12
C LEU A 30 1.73 21.85 -6.39
N LEU A 31 0.45 21.49 -6.51
CA LEU A 31 -0.39 21.80 -7.66
C LEU A 31 -0.60 23.32 -7.80
N THR A 32 -0.84 24.02 -6.69
CA THR A 32 -0.99 25.47 -6.67
C THR A 32 0.30 26.15 -7.15
N HIS A 33 1.46 25.72 -6.65
CA HIS A 33 2.76 26.30 -7.02
C HIS A 33 3.03 26.18 -8.54
N TYR A 34 2.75 25.01 -9.13
CA TYR A 34 2.99 24.76 -10.56
C TYR A 34 1.79 25.10 -11.46
N SER A 35 0.70 25.64 -10.90
CA SER A 35 -0.56 25.89 -11.63
C SER A 35 -1.03 24.65 -12.41
N GLN A 36 -1.03 23.50 -11.75
CA GLN A 36 -1.40 22.22 -12.34
C GLN A 36 -2.76 21.74 -11.84
N SER A 37 -3.42 20.92 -12.65
CA SER A 37 -4.70 20.29 -12.33
C SER A 37 -4.53 19.05 -11.43
N TYR A 38 -5.61 18.61 -10.80
CA TYR A 38 -5.62 17.36 -10.04
C TYR A 38 -5.39 16.12 -10.91
N SER A 39 -5.81 16.14 -12.18
CA SER A 39 -5.47 15.10 -13.16
C SER A 39 -3.96 14.94 -13.30
N ASN A 40 -3.22 16.06 -13.42
CA ASN A 40 -1.76 16.04 -13.46
C ASN A 40 -1.15 15.53 -12.15
N GLY A 41 -1.77 15.84 -11.01
CA GLY A 41 -1.44 15.27 -9.71
C GLY A 41 -1.63 13.75 -9.69
N GLY A 42 -2.74 13.26 -10.23
CA GLY A 42 -2.99 11.82 -10.37
C GLY A 42 -1.96 11.11 -11.24
N VAL A 43 -1.52 11.73 -12.34
CA VAL A 43 -0.44 11.19 -13.19
C VAL A 43 0.90 11.20 -12.45
N LEU A 44 1.15 12.18 -11.60
CA LEU A 44 2.36 12.22 -10.77
C LEU A 44 2.37 11.05 -9.77
N VAL A 45 1.26 10.78 -9.09
CA VAL A 45 1.08 9.62 -8.20
C VAL A 45 1.22 8.31 -8.98
N PHE A 46 0.59 8.21 -10.16
CA PHE A 46 0.77 7.06 -11.06
C PHE A 46 2.24 6.78 -11.33
N SER A 47 3.01 7.83 -11.64
CA SER A 47 4.44 7.71 -11.95
C SER A 47 5.25 7.16 -10.77
N GLN A 48 4.94 7.59 -9.54
CA GLN A 48 5.57 7.10 -8.33
C GLN A 48 5.25 5.61 -8.09
N PHE A 49 3.97 5.23 -8.17
CA PHE A 49 3.56 3.84 -7.93
C PHE A 49 3.97 2.89 -9.07
N MET A 50 4.06 3.38 -10.30
CA MET A 50 4.62 2.60 -11.40
C MET A 50 6.12 2.35 -11.17
N GLY A 51 6.87 3.37 -10.74
CA GLY A 51 8.25 3.21 -10.28
C GLY A 51 8.36 2.15 -9.18
N PHE A 52 7.52 2.24 -8.16
CA PHE A 52 7.45 1.27 -7.06
C PHE A 52 7.22 -0.16 -7.56
N LEU A 53 6.24 -0.38 -8.43
CA LEU A 53 5.93 -1.69 -9.00
C LEU A 53 7.13 -2.26 -9.80
N ILE A 54 7.79 -1.42 -10.60
CA ILE A 54 9.01 -1.81 -11.33
C ILE A 54 10.11 -2.20 -10.36
N GLY A 55 10.26 -1.47 -9.24
CA GLY A 55 11.22 -1.79 -8.18
C GLY A 55 10.95 -3.15 -7.55
N VAL A 56 9.70 -3.44 -7.18
CA VAL A 56 9.28 -4.74 -6.62
C VAL A 56 9.59 -5.89 -7.57
N ILE A 57 9.19 -5.76 -8.85
CA ILE A 57 9.38 -6.80 -9.87
C ILE A 57 10.87 -6.96 -10.22
N GLY A 58 11.62 -5.86 -10.26
CA GLY A 58 13.04 -5.83 -10.63
C GLY A 58 13.98 -6.32 -9.52
N MET A 59 13.51 -6.32 -8.25
CA MET A 59 14.34 -6.63 -7.08
C MET A 59 15.07 -7.99 -7.19
N PRO A 60 14.42 -9.12 -7.54
CA PRO A 60 15.12 -10.41 -7.61
C PRO A 60 16.26 -10.43 -8.64
N TYR A 61 16.06 -9.76 -9.78
CA TYR A 61 17.09 -9.62 -10.80
C TYR A 61 18.30 -8.80 -10.32
N MET A 62 18.03 -7.68 -9.64
CA MET A 62 19.08 -6.84 -9.08
C MET A 62 19.84 -7.53 -7.96
N VAL A 63 19.17 -8.30 -7.10
CA VAL A 63 19.81 -9.08 -6.03
C VAL A 63 20.78 -10.12 -6.60
N LYS A 64 20.44 -10.78 -7.70
CA LYS A 64 21.35 -11.74 -8.38
C LYS A 64 22.65 -11.05 -8.86
N LYS A 65 22.60 -9.80 -9.27
CA LYS A 65 23.77 -9.06 -9.76
C LYS A 65 24.57 -8.37 -8.66
N LEU A 66 23.91 -7.70 -7.73
CA LEU A 66 24.52 -6.79 -6.77
C LEU A 66 24.59 -7.36 -5.35
N GLY A 67 23.76 -8.35 -5.02
CA GLY A 67 23.54 -8.83 -3.66
C GLY A 67 22.53 -7.95 -2.89
N ARG A 68 21.92 -8.52 -1.84
CA ARG A 68 20.81 -7.91 -1.10
C ARG A 68 21.18 -6.56 -0.47
N LYS A 69 22.35 -6.48 0.19
CA LYS A 69 22.80 -5.25 0.87
C LYS A 69 22.96 -4.09 -0.10
N ASN A 70 23.59 -4.33 -1.25
CA ASN A 70 23.82 -3.29 -2.25
C ASN A 70 22.52 -2.85 -2.95
N VAL A 71 21.55 -3.74 -3.10
CA VAL A 71 20.21 -3.38 -3.62
C VAL A 71 19.49 -2.44 -2.65
N VAL A 72 19.56 -2.68 -1.34
CA VAL A 72 18.98 -1.77 -0.34
C VAL A 72 19.69 -0.42 -0.37
N ILE A 73 21.04 -0.39 -0.41
CA ILE A 73 21.84 0.85 -0.49
C ILE A 73 21.45 1.63 -1.76
N PHE A 74 21.35 0.96 -2.91
CA PHE A 74 20.94 1.58 -4.16
C PHE A 74 19.52 2.12 -4.09
N GLY A 75 18.56 1.35 -3.55
CA GLY A 75 17.19 1.80 -3.37
C GLY A 75 17.08 3.03 -2.45
N MET A 76 17.84 3.06 -1.35
CA MET A 76 17.91 4.23 -0.46
C MET A 76 18.52 5.47 -1.17
N ALA A 77 19.50 5.27 -2.06
CA ALA A 77 20.04 6.35 -2.88
C ALA A 77 18.98 6.93 -3.83
N LEU A 78 18.16 6.07 -4.43
CA LEU A 78 17.06 6.50 -5.32
C LEU A 78 15.99 7.29 -4.54
N ILE A 79 15.59 6.83 -3.34
CA ILE A 79 14.67 7.55 -2.47
C ILE A 79 15.26 8.92 -2.10
N SER A 80 16.56 8.99 -1.78
CA SER A 80 17.23 10.24 -1.41
C SER A 80 17.16 11.30 -2.52
N CYS A 81 17.02 10.91 -3.80
CA CYS A 81 16.88 11.86 -4.91
C CYS A 81 15.62 12.73 -4.79
N GLU A 82 14.62 12.31 -4.01
CA GLU A 82 13.40 13.10 -3.80
C GLU A 82 13.68 14.44 -3.09
N MET A 83 14.80 14.56 -2.37
CA MET A 83 15.21 15.84 -1.77
C MET A 83 15.40 16.96 -2.82
N PHE A 84 15.69 16.62 -4.07
CA PHE A 84 15.84 17.63 -5.13
C PHE A 84 14.55 18.35 -5.47
N ILE A 85 13.39 17.81 -5.09
CA ILE A 85 12.08 18.48 -5.21
C ILE A 85 12.04 19.76 -4.34
N THR A 86 12.83 19.83 -3.26
CA THR A 86 12.97 21.03 -2.42
C THR A 86 13.36 22.28 -3.21
N PHE A 87 14.11 22.10 -4.30
CA PHE A 87 14.56 23.20 -5.16
C PHE A 87 13.53 23.58 -6.24
N LEU A 88 12.33 23.01 -6.20
CA LEU A 88 11.24 23.29 -7.14
C LEU A 88 11.67 23.17 -8.60
N PRO A 89 12.17 22.01 -9.04
CA PRO A 89 12.60 21.79 -10.41
C PRO A 89 11.39 21.90 -11.38
N PRO A 90 11.61 22.07 -12.70
CA PRO A 90 10.51 22.12 -13.68
C PRO A 90 9.56 20.93 -13.55
N TRP A 91 8.25 21.17 -13.73
CA TRP A 91 7.19 20.16 -13.57
C TRP A 91 7.48 18.81 -14.23
N PRO A 92 8.00 18.71 -15.48
CA PRO A 92 8.32 17.41 -16.09
C PRO A 92 9.39 16.62 -15.33
N LEU A 93 10.32 17.30 -14.64
CA LEU A 93 11.37 16.62 -13.87
C LEU A 93 10.83 16.00 -12.58
N LEU A 94 9.71 16.49 -12.05
CA LEU A 94 9.04 15.86 -10.90
C LEU A 94 8.63 14.42 -11.20
N PHE A 95 8.09 14.15 -12.40
CA PHE A 95 7.72 12.77 -12.79
C PHE A 95 8.92 11.82 -12.73
N LEU A 96 10.08 12.29 -13.17
CA LEU A 96 11.31 11.49 -13.09
C LEU A 96 11.74 11.26 -11.64
N LEU A 97 11.75 12.32 -10.81
CA LEU A 97 12.20 12.23 -9.43
C LEU A 97 11.30 11.31 -8.61
N VAL A 98 9.96 11.46 -8.70
CA VAL A 98 9.02 10.60 -7.95
C VAL A 98 9.03 9.16 -8.47
N SER A 99 9.21 8.93 -9.79
CA SER A 99 9.34 7.57 -10.34
C SER A 99 10.59 6.87 -9.84
N ILE A 100 11.72 7.59 -9.79
CA ILE A 100 13.01 7.09 -9.27
C ILE A 100 12.87 6.79 -7.78
N ALA A 101 12.25 7.67 -7.00
CA ALA A 101 12.02 7.45 -5.57
C ALA A 101 11.07 6.25 -5.33
N GLY A 102 10.00 6.15 -6.10
CA GLY A 102 9.10 5.00 -6.08
C GLY A 102 9.83 3.69 -6.38
N LEU A 103 10.65 3.64 -7.44
CA LEU A 103 11.49 2.48 -7.76
C LEU A 103 12.41 2.11 -6.60
N GLY A 104 13.03 3.10 -5.97
CA GLY A 104 13.84 2.91 -4.76
C GLY A 104 13.04 2.30 -3.63
N ALA A 105 11.85 2.81 -3.35
CA ALA A 105 10.95 2.32 -2.30
C ALA A 105 10.55 0.85 -2.55
N GLY A 106 10.17 0.48 -3.78
CA GLY A 106 9.82 -0.90 -4.14
C GLY A 106 11.00 -1.87 -4.00
N LEU A 107 12.20 -1.45 -4.42
CA LEU A 107 13.43 -2.24 -4.23
C LEU A 107 13.72 -2.49 -2.75
N VAL A 108 13.64 -1.44 -1.91
CA VAL A 108 13.95 -1.52 -0.47
C VAL A 108 12.91 -2.38 0.23
N GLU A 109 11.62 -2.17 -0.01
CA GLU A 109 10.55 -2.91 0.65
C GLU A 109 10.66 -4.42 0.40
N SER A 110 10.76 -4.81 -0.87
CA SER A 110 10.88 -6.22 -1.24
C SER A 110 12.17 -6.85 -0.73
N CYS A 111 13.30 -6.13 -0.83
CA CYS A 111 14.59 -6.65 -0.44
C CYS A 111 14.73 -6.76 1.09
N VAL A 112 14.34 -5.74 1.85
CA VAL A 112 14.40 -5.75 3.32
C VAL A 112 13.43 -6.77 3.89
N GLY A 113 12.22 -6.90 3.34
CA GLY A 113 11.29 -7.96 3.71
C GLY A 113 11.91 -9.36 3.55
N THR A 114 12.54 -9.62 2.41
CA THR A 114 13.24 -10.88 2.14
C THR A 114 14.43 -11.11 3.08
N ILE A 115 15.22 -10.08 3.39
CA ILE A 115 16.33 -10.14 4.34
C ILE A 115 15.83 -10.58 5.72
N ILE A 116 14.78 -9.95 6.23
CA ILE A 116 14.23 -10.28 7.56
C ILE A 116 13.69 -11.70 7.61
N LEU A 117 12.95 -12.14 6.59
CA LEU A 117 12.41 -13.51 6.51
C LEU A 117 13.52 -14.57 6.44
N THR A 118 14.66 -14.26 5.80
CA THR A 118 15.79 -15.19 5.71
C THR A 118 16.67 -15.18 6.95
N ALA A 119 16.89 -14.01 7.57
CA ALA A 119 17.81 -13.85 8.70
C ALA A 119 17.18 -14.20 10.06
N ILE A 120 15.87 -14.02 10.21
CA ILE A 120 15.12 -14.24 11.45
C ILE A 120 14.14 -15.40 11.23
N LYS A 121 14.64 -16.65 11.33
CA LYS A 121 13.81 -17.85 11.16
C LYS A 121 12.83 -18.07 12.30
N GLU A 122 13.22 -17.66 13.52
CA GLU A 122 12.37 -17.72 14.70
C GLU A 122 11.59 -16.40 14.82
N ARG A 123 10.27 -16.45 15.05
CA ARG A 123 9.40 -15.29 15.20
C ARG A 123 9.38 -14.33 13.98
N GLN A 124 9.40 -14.90 12.78
CA GLN A 124 9.31 -14.11 11.53
C GLN A 124 8.11 -13.17 11.51
N ALA A 125 6.93 -13.65 11.92
CA ALA A 125 5.72 -12.85 11.98
C ALA A 125 5.85 -11.63 12.91
N VAL A 126 6.54 -11.80 14.05
CA VAL A 126 6.78 -10.68 14.98
C VAL A 126 7.74 -9.65 14.37
N ALA A 127 8.76 -10.11 13.64
CA ALA A 127 9.71 -9.21 12.98
C ALA A 127 9.04 -8.41 11.87
N MET A 128 8.25 -9.07 11.01
CA MET A 128 7.47 -8.41 9.96
C MET A 128 6.44 -7.42 10.54
N SER A 129 5.71 -7.81 11.59
CA SER A 129 4.77 -6.92 12.27
C SER A 129 5.42 -5.65 12.80
N LYS A 130 6.65 -5.73 13.34
CA LYS A 130 7.39 -4.53 13.77
C LYS A 130 7.73 -3.61 12.62
N MET A 131 8.07 -4.15 11.46
CA MET A 131 8.34 -3.36 10.26
C MET A 131 7.07 -2.68 9.74
N GLU A 132 5.94 -3.40 9.72
CA GLU A 132 4.64 -2.84 9.36
C GLU A 132 4.18 -1.72 10.33
N VAL A 133 4.45 -1.89 11.63
CA VAL A 133 4.21 -0.82 12.61
C VAL A 133 5.10 0.39 12.34
N ALA A 134 6.39 0.18 12.02
CA ALA A 134 7.28 1.28 11.68
C ALA A 134 6.85 2.01 10.39
N TYR A 135 6.36 1.27 9.38
CA TYR A 135 5.72 1.85 8.21
C TYR A 135 4.49 2.69 8.60
N GLY A 136 3.59 2.13 9.38
CA GLY A 136 2.40 2.84 9.85
C GLY A 136 2.72 4.11 10.64
N LEU A 137 3.73 4.07 11.50
CA LEU A 137 4.21 5.27 12.23
C LEU A 137 4.79 6.32 11.27
N GLY A 138 5.52 5.90 10.23
CA GLY A 138 6.00 6.78 9.18
C GLY A 138 4.85 7.45 8.43
N ALA A 139 3.88 6.66 8.00
CA ALA A 139 2.70 7.14 7.28
C ALA A 139 1.81 8.08 8.12
N LEU A 140 1.84 7.93 9.43
CA LEU A 140 1.14 8.81 10.37
C LEU A 140 1.92 10.11 10.62
N PHE A 141 3.25 10.01 10.78
CA PHE A 141 4.09 11.15 11.16
C PHE A 141 4.30 12.13 10.00
N MET A 142 4.46 11.63 8.77
CA MET A 142 4.78 12.46 7.60
C MET A 142 3.72 13.53 7.30
N PRO A 143 2.41 13.24 7.30
CA PRO A 143 1.38 14.27 7.10
C PRO A 143 1.33 15.30 8.23
N LEU A 144 1.58 14.90 9.49
CA LEU A 144 1.67 15.84 10.62
C LEU A 144 2.82 16.83 10.41
N LEU A 145 4.00 16.32 10.04
CA LEU A 145 5.15 17.15 9.73
C LEU A 145 4.86 18.06 8.54
N SER A 146 4.27 17.54 7.48
CA SER A 146 3.90 18.30 6.29
C SER A 146 2.91 19.41 6.63
N GLY A 147 1.86 19.12 7.40
CA GLY A 147 0.87 20.11 7.84
C GLY A 147 1.51 21.24 8.64
N PHE A 148 2.44 20.93 9.55
CA PHE A 148 3.23 21.95 10.28
C PHE A 148 4.08 22.80 9.33
N LEU A 149 4.76 22.18 8.37
CA LEU A 149 5.60 22.90 7.40
C LEU A 149 4.77 23.75 6.43
N ILE A 150 3.59 23.28 6.00
CA ILE A 150 2.65 24.05 5.18
C ILE A 150 2.20 25.30 5.92
N ASN A 151 1.82 25.17 7.20
CA ASN A 151 1.38 26.30 8.03
C ASN A 151 2.46 27.38 8.17
N ASN A 152 3.74 27.02 8.07
CA ASN A 152 4.89 27.92 8.14
C ASN A 152 5.43 28.33 6.75
N HIS A 153 4.70 28.04 5.67
CA HIS A 153 5.12 28.31 4.28
C HIS A 153 6.45 27.64 3.86
N MET A 154 6.79 26.51 4.48
CA MET A 154 8.04 25.77 4.27
C MET A 154 7.80 24.34 3.77
N TRP A 155 6.70 24.09 3.05
CA TRP A 155 6.27 22.73 2.66
C TRP A 155 7.32 21.94 1.85
N THR A 156 8.19 22.62 1.08
CA THR A 156 9.25 21.97 0.31
C THR A 156 10.31 21.30 1.18
N ILE A 157 10.50 21.78 2.43
CA ILE A 157 11.45 21.20 3.39
C ILE A 157 11.07 19.76 3.76
N ALA A 158 9.81 19.38 3.61
CA ALA A 158 9.38 17.99 3.80
C ALA A 158 10.18 17.01 2.94
N PHE A 159 10.42 17.36 1.67
CA PHE A 159 11.24 16.54 0.75
C PHE A 159 12.73 16.52 1.15
N LEU A 160 13.25 17.61 1.69
CA LEU A 160 14.61 17.66 2.20
C LEU A 160 14.78 16.72 3.39
N ILE A 161 13.87 16.75 4.36
CA ILE A 161 13.88 15.88 5.54
C ILE A 161 13.80 14.41 5.11
N LEU A 162 12.91 14.08 4.18
CA LEU A 162 12.79 12.74 3.61
C LEU A 162 14.11 12.30 2.99
N GLY A 163 14.65 13.09 2.07
CA GLY A 163 15.87 12.72 1.34
C GLY A 163 17.09 12.61 2.26
N LEU A 164 17.26 13.52 3.22
CA LEU A 164 18.35 13.46 4.20
C LEU A 164 18.21 12.25 5.13
N SER A 165 17.00 11.92 5.60
CA SER A 165 16.77 10.74 6.43
C SER A 165 17.08 9.44 5.66
N SER A 166 16.69 9.36 4.39
CA SER A 166 16.99 8.22 3.51
C SER A 166 18.48 8.12 3.21
N PHE A 167 19.16 9.26 3.02
CA PHE A 167 20.61 9.32 2.84
C PHE A 167 21.36 8.87 4.09
N ALA A 168 20.90 9.27 5.28
CA ALA A 168 21.46 8.78 6.54
C ALA A 168 21.29 7.26 6.68
N LEU A 169 20.13 6.70 6.28
CA LEU A 169 19.92 5.24 6.25
C LEU A 169 20.83 4.54 5.23
N LEU A 170 21.08 5.15 4.07
CA LEU A 170 22.04 4.64 3.10
C LEU A 170 23.42 4.50 3.72
N ILE A 171 23.90 5.55 4.42
CA ILE A 171 25.19 5.53 5.12
C ILE A 171 25.18 4.44 6.20
N ALA A 172 24.12 4.36 6.98
CA ALA A 172 23.97 3.35 8.02
C ALA A 172 24.04 1.91 7.43
N TRP A 173 23.31 1.63 6.36
CA TRP A 173 23.40 0.34 5.68
C TRP A 173 24.79 0.03 5.15
N LYS A 174 25.49 1.03 4.61
CA LYS A 174 26.87 0.87 4.09
C LYS A 174 27.85 0.52 5.20
N GLN A 175 27.78 1.24 6.33
CA GLN A 175 28.76 1.13 7.44
C GLN A 175 28.46 -0.03 8.40
N MET A 176 27.19 -0.42 8.57
CA MET A 176 26.81 -1.49 9.49
C MET A 176 27.23 -2.86 9.00
N SER A 177 27.87 -3.63 9.87
CA SER A 177 28.09 -5.07 9.71
C SER A 177 27.14 -5.84 10.63
N PHE A 178 26.59 -6.93 10.08
CA PHE A 178 25.70 -7.86 10.77
C PHE A 178 26.36 -9.19 11.06
N GLY A 179 27.69 -9.26 10.96
CA GLY A 179 28.52 -10.44 11.26
C GLY A 179 28.17 -11.64 10.36
N SER A 180 27.81 -12.79 10.94
CA SER A 180 27.49 -13.99 10.16
C SER A 180 26.34 -13.79 9.15
N ILE A 181 25.45 -12.80 9.37
CA ILE A 181 24.36 -12.48 8.46
C ILE A 181 24.88 -11.78 7.19
N ASP A 182 26.03 -11.08 7.26
CA ASP A 182 26.62 -10.41 6.09
C ASP A 182 26.86 -11.37 4.92
N GLN A 183 27.21 -12.63 5.19
CA GLN A 183 27.37 -13.64 4.15
C GLN A 183 26.05 -13.91 3.40
N LEU A 184 24.90 -13.90 4.09
CA LEU A 184 23.57 -14.04 3.48
C LEU A 184 23.17 -12.78 2.67
N LEU A 185 23.70 -11.61 3.07
CA LEU A 185 23.40 -10.33 2.40
C LEU A 185 24.25 -10.12 1.14
N ILE A 186 25.47 -10.65 1.13
CA ILE A 186 26.44 -10.52 0.02
C ILE A 186 26.25 -11.67 -0.99
N ARG A 187 25.75 -12.83 -0.56
CA ARG A 187 25.61 -14.00 -1.41
C ARG A 187 24.64 -13.70 -2.56
N LYS A 188 25.17 -13.73 -3.78
CA LYS A 188 24.37 -13.77 -5.00
C LYS A 188 23.54 -15.05 -4.97
N GLU A 189 22.24 -14.95 -5.08
CA GLU A 189 21.41 -16.15 -5.22
C GLU A 189 21.84 -16.91 -6.46
N VAL A 190 22.48 -18.05 -6.26
CA VAL A 190 22.61 -19.06 -7.31
C VAL A 190 21.21 -19.61 -7.47
N SER A 191 20.63 -19.44 -8.63
CA SER A 191 19.33 -20.00 -8.99
C SER A 191 19.34 -21.49 -8.68
N SER A 192 18.76 -21.89 -7.56
CA SER A 192 18.20 -23.23 -7.45
C SER A 192 17.03 -23.25 -8.44
N ASP A 193 17.18 -24.11 -9.42
CA ASP A 193 16.26 -24.38 -10.53
C ASP A 193 15.01 -25.13 -10.03
N ASP A 194 14.33 -24.56 -9.03
CA ASP A 194 13.13 -25.11 -8.40
C ASP A 194 11.82 -24.51 -8.92
N THR A 195 11.88 -23.85 -10.08
CA THR A 195 10.68 -23.35 -10.76
C THR A 195 10.12 -24.33 -11.82
N LYS A 196 10.38 -25.62 -11.69
CA LYS A 196 9.54 -26.66 -12.31
C LYS A 196 8.45 -27.11 -11.33
N LYS A 197 7.62 -26.20 -10.83
CA LYS A 197 6.29 -26.58 -10.34
C LYS A 197 5.31 -26.40 -11.49
N GLU A 198 4.71 -27.52 -11.87
CA GLU A 198 3.69 -27.67 -12.87
C GLU A 198 2.69 -26.50 -12.84
N SER A 199 2.66 -25.74 -13.91
CA SER A 199 1.58 -24.78 -14.17
C SER A 199 0.31 -25.56 -14.56
N THR A 200 -0.26 -26.29 -13.63
CA THR A 200 -1.63 -26.74 -13.81
C THR A 200 -2.51 -25.51 -13.80
N GLY A 201 -3.01 -25.13 -14.96
CA GLY A 201 -3.89 -23.96 -15.15
C GLY A 201 -5.06 -23.97 -14.16
N TYR A 202 -5.65 -22.82 -13.92
CA TYR A 202 -6.87 -22.73 -13.12
C TYR A 202 -8.00 -23.39 -13.89
N GLN A 203 -8.78 -24.29 -13.26
CA GLN A 203 -10.02 -24.81 -13.84
C GLN A 203 -11.02 -23.67 -14.04
N SER A 204 -11.97 -23.81 -14.97
CA SER A 204 -12.90 -22.75 -15.41
C SER A 204 -13.55 -21.95 -14.26
N HIS A 205 -14.10 -22.61 -13.23
CA HIS A 205 -14.67 -21.94 -12.05
C HIS A 205 -13.60 -21.27 -11.17
N GLY A 206 -12.39 -21.79 -11.17
CA GLY A 206 -11.25 -21.17 -10.51
C GLY A 206 -10.80 -19.89 -11.23
N LEU A 207 -10.83 -19.86 -12.57
CA LEU A 207 -10.44 -18.67 -13.32
C LEU A 207 -11.33 -17.45 -12.98
N LEU A 208 -12.65 -17.66 -12.88
CA LEU A 208 -13.57 -16.60 -12.46
C LEU A 208 -13.28 -16.12 -11.04
N PHE A 209 -12.99 -17.04 -10.12
CA PHE A 209 -12.68 -16.68 -8.73
C PHE A 209 -11.42 -15.82 -8.62
N ILE A 210 -10.32 -16.19 -9.30
CA ILE A 210 -9.08 -15.40 -9.26
C ILE A 210 -9.24 -14.06 -9.98
N ALA A 211 -10.04 -13.97 -11.05
CA ALA A 211 -10.34 -12.74 -11.75
C ALA A 211 -11.12 -11.76 -10.84
N LEU A 212 -12.15 -12.25 -10.14
CA LEU A 212 -12.91 -11.46 -9.18
C LEU A 212 -12.05 -11.03 -7.99
N ALA A 213 -11.22 -11.92 -7.45
CA ALA A 213 -10.29 -11.59 -6.39
C ALA A 213 -9.26 -10.54 -6.86
N GLY A 214 -8.71 -10.68 -8.08
CA GLY A 214 -7.83 -9.68 -8.69
C GLY A 214 -8.52 -8.32 -8.84
N ALA A 215 -9.77 -8.29 -9.32
CA ALA A 215 -10.56 -7.07 -9.39
C ALA A 215 -10.79 -6.43 -8.01
N TYR A 216 -11.06 -7.23 -6.98
CA TYR A 216 -11.16 -6.75 -5.59
C TYR A 216 -9.87 -6.06 -5.16
N PHE A 217 -8.71 -6.69 -5.38
CA PHE A 217 -7.41 -6.12 -5.00
C PHE A 217 -7.07 -4.88 -5.81
N PHE A 218 -7.43 -4.83 -7.09
CA PHE A 218 -7.30 -3.65 -7.93
C PHE A 218 -8.09 -2.46 -7.36
N PHE A 219 -9.37 -2.66 -7.03
CA PHE A 219 -10.19 -1.59 -6.45
C PHE A 219 -9.75 -1.21 -5.04
N TYR A 220 -9.33 -2.18 -4.21
CA TYR A 220 -8.82 -1.92 -2.88
C TYR A 220 -7.55 -1.06 -2.92
N GLY A 221 -6.52 -1.50 -3.63
CA GLY A 221 -5.24 -0.77 -3.73
C GLY A 221 -5.42 0.61 -4.34
N GLY A 222 -6.24 0.69 -5.38
CA GLY A 222 -6.54 1.97 -6.01
C GLY A 222 -7.30 2.93 -5.09
N SER A 223 -8.27 2.43 -4.32
CA SER A 223 -9.00 3.24 -3.34
C SER A 223 -8.10 3.69 -2.20
N GLU A 224 -7.29 2.79 -1.62
CA GLU A 224 -6.36 3.09 -0.54
C GLU A 224 -5.37 4.18 -0.94
N VAL A 225 -4.69 4.01 -2.07
CA VAL A 225 -3.71 4.98 -2.59
C VAL A 225 -4.38 6.31 -2.90
N SER A 226 -5.54 6.30 -3.60
CA SER A 226 -6.24 7.53 -3.96
C SER A 226 -6.76 8.29 -2.74
N ILE A 227 -7.29 7.59 -1.74
CA ILE A 227 -7.71 8.21 -0.47
C ILE A 227 -6.52 8.92 0.17
N VAL A 228 -5.40 8.23 0.36
CA VAL A 228 -4.21 8.81 1.00
C VAL A 228 -3.71 10.06 0.28
N HIS A 229 -3.76 10.08 -1.06
CA HIS A 229 -3.21 11.18 -1.85
C HIS A 229 -4.17 12.35 -2.06
N PHE A 230 -5.47 12.10 -2.15
CA PHE A 230 -6.45 13.14 -2.48
C PHE A 230 -7.36 13.58 -1.34
N ILE A 231 -7.39 12.85 -0.19
CA ILE A 231 -8.26 13.21 0.92
C ILE A 231 -7.94 14.60 1.49
N PRO A 232 -6.68 15.08 1.56
CA PRO A 232 -6.39 16.47 1.94
C PRO A 232 -7.03 17.47 0.99
N SER A 233 -6.86 17.27 -0.33
CA SER A 233 -7.42 18.16 -1.35
C SER A 233 -8.95 18.19 -1.29
N ILE A 234 -9.59 17.02 -1.15
CA ILE A 234 -11.04 16.89 -1.03
C ILE A 234 -11.56 17.61 0.22
N PHE A 235 -10.85 17.51 1.35
CA PHE A 235 -11.22 18.18 2.59
C PHE A 235 -11.05 19.69 2.49
N ALA A 236 -9.92 20.15 1.93
CA ALA A 236 -9.64 21.57 1.74
C ALA A 236 -10.74 22.23 0.89
N GLU A 237 -11.11 21.63 -0.23
CA GLU A 237 -12.12 22.18 -1.13
C GLU A 237 -13.56 22.05 -0.62
N LYS A 238 -13.92 20.87 -0.08
CA LYS A 238 -15.30 20.61 0.35
C LYS A 238 -15.72 21.48 1.53
N TRP A 239 -14.80 21.72 2.48
CA TRP A 239 -15.09 22.44 3.72
C TRP A 239 -14.39 23.79 3.84
N ASP A 240 -13.70 24.23 2.78
CA ASP A 240 -12.96 25.52 2.73
C ASP A 240 -12.03 25.68 3.95
N ILE A 241 -11.23 24.65 4.22
CA ILE A 241 -10.26 24.64 5.33
C ILE A 241 -8.83 24.80 4.83
N PRO A 242 -7.91 25.35 5.64
CA PRO A 242 -6.51 25.46 5.27
C PRO A 242 -5.88 24.09 4.95
N ASN A 243 -5.00 24.04 3.94
CA ASN A 243 -4.31 22.83 3.52
C ASN A 243 -3.52 22.18 4.67
N SER A 244 -2.95 22.98 5.58
CA SER A 244 -2.26 22.50 6.78
C SER A 244 -3.16 21.66 7.68
N LEU A 245 -4.42 22.03 7.85
CA LEU A 245 -5.41 21.27 8.61
C LEU A 245 -5.91 20.07 7.80
N ALA A 246 -6.19 20.27 6.53
CA ALA A 246 -6.66 19.20 5.64
C ALA A 246 -5.69 18.01 5.57
N THR A 247 -4.38 18.27 5.55
CA THR A 247 -3.34 17.24 5.52
C THR A 247 -3.39 16.30 6.76
N ILE A 248 -3.90 16.78 7.90
CA ILE A 248 -4.06 15.96 9.12
C ILE A 248 -5.06 14.80 8.90
N THR A 249 -5.96 14.90 7.91
CA THR A 249 -6.90 13.82 7.58
C THR A 249 -6.19 12.50 7.27
N VAL A 250 -5.02 12.55 6.63
CA VAL A 250 -4.21 11.36 6.34
C VAL A 250 -3.69 10.74 7.63
N THR A 251 -3.23 11.55 8.59
CA THR A 251 -2.82 11.08 9.92
C THR A 251 -3.98 10.38 10.65
N VAL A 252 -5.15 11.00 10.61
CA VAL A 252 -6.36 10.45 11.26
C VAL A 252 -6.76 9.12 10.60
N TYR A 253 -6.72 9.05 9.28
CA TYR A 253 -6.97 7.83 8.51
C TYR A 253 -5.98 6.71 8.90
N TRP A 254 -4.65 7.00 8.90
CA TRP A 254 -3.63 6.02 9.27
C TRP A 254 -3.70 5.60 10.73
N THR A 255 -4.14 6.49 11.64
CA THR A 255 -4.41 6.11 13.04
C THR A 255 -5.49 5.03 13.11
N GLY A 256 -6.60 5.23 12.40
CA GLY A 256 -7.65 4.22 12.25
C GLY A 256 -7.13 2.93 11.64
N MET A 257 -6.30 3.04 10.59
CA MET A 257 -5.69 1.89 9.90
C MET A 257 -4.81 1.06 10.83
N ILE A 258 -3.95 1.68 11.64
CA ILE A 258 -3.07 0.97 12.59
C ILE A 258 -3.92 0.23 13.64
N ILE A 259 -4.90 0.90 14.23
CA ILE A 259 -5.79 0.29 15.23
C ILE A 259 -6.59 -0.86 14.61
N GLY A 260 -7.12 -0.66 13.40
CA GLY A 260 -7.84 -1.67 12.66
C GLY A 260 -7.00 -2.91 12.36
N ARG A 261 -5.72 -2.73 11.95
CA ARG A 261 -4.78 -3.85 11.73
C ARG A 261 -4.52 -4.66 12.99
N LEU A 262 -4.39 -4.00 14.14
CA LEU A 262 -4.25 -4.68 15.44
C LEU A 262 -5.48 -5.49 15.84
N LEU A 263 -6.68 -5.01 15.51
CA LEU A 263 -7.94 -5.66 15.81
C LEU A 263 -8.30 -6.77 14.81
N THR A 264 -7.79 -6.72 13.59
CA THR A 264 -8.15 -7.64 12.50
C THR A 264 -7.94 -9.11 12.88
N GLY A 265 -6.77 -9.47 13.42
CA GLY A 265 -6.46 -10.85 13.84
C GLY A 265 -7.47 -11.40 14.84
N PRO A 266 -7.52 -10.84 16.06
CA PRO A 266 -8.40 -11.34 17.13
C PRO A 266 -9.90 -11.33 16.77
N VAL A 267 -10.35 -10.34 16.00
CA VAL A 267 -11.78 -10.22 15.63
C VAL A 267 -12.16 -11.17 14.50
N SER A 268 -11.28 -11.32 13.50
CA SER A 268 -11.54 -12.22 12.36
C SER A 268 -11.58 -13.70 12.77
N GLU A 269 -10.77 -14.10 13.76
CA GLU A 269 -10.80 -15.45 14.30
C GLU A 269 -12.14 -15.77 15.02
N LYS A 270 -12.72 -14.79 15.74
CA LYS A 270 -14.01 -14.95 16.42
C LYS A 270 -15.20 -14.95 15.46
N LEU A 271 -15.16 -14.14 14.39
CA LEU A 271 -16.29 -13.92 13.48
C LEU A 271 -16.30 -14.79 12.23
N THR A 272 -15.25 -15.49 11.91
CA THR A 272 -14.91 -16.07 10.60
C THR A 272 -14.51 -15.02 9.56
N TYR A 273 -13.56 -15.34 8.70
CA TYR A 273 -12.98 -14.40 7.71
C TYR A 273 -14.04 -13.75 6.80
N HIS A 274 -15.01 -14.54 6.30
CA HIS A 274 -16.07 -14.00 5.44
C HIS A 274 -17.05 -13.06 6.15
N ARG A 275 -17.42 -13.34 7.39
CA ARG A 275 -18.29 -12.45 8.17
C ARG A 275 -17.56 -11.16 8.50
N TYR A 276 -16.31 -11.29 8.92
CA TYR A 276 -15.47 -10.13 9.22
C TYR A 276 -15.27 -9.24 7.99
N LEU A 277 -14.87 -9.82 6.83
CA LEU A 277 -14.66 -9.05 5.59
C LEU A 277 -15.93 -8.30 5.17
N ARG A 278 -17.11 -8.93 5.26
CA ARG A 278 -18.39 -8.26 4.96
C ARG A 278 -18.67 -7.11 5.92
N LEU A 279 -18.46 -7.31 7.22
CA LEU A 279 -18.72 -6.27 8.23
C LEU A 279 -17.83 -5.05 8.01
N ILE A 280 -16.52 -5.23 7.79
CA ILE A 280 -15.60 -4.11 7.53
C ILE A 280 -15.90 -3.44 6.19
N SER A 281 -16.29 -4.19 5.15
CA SER A 281 -16.70 -3.60 3.86
C SER A 281 -17.99 -2.78 3.99
N ILE A 282 -18.99 -3.24 4.75
CA ILE A 282 -20.20 -2.48 5.03
C ILE A 282 -19.88 -1.25 5.88
N GLY A 283 -19.00 -1.39 6.89
CA GLY A 283 -18.55 -0.26 7.71
C GLY A 283 -17.82 0.81 6.90
N GLY A 284 -16.90 0.40 6.00
CA GLY A 284 -16.22 1.30 5.08
C GLY A 284 -17.17 2.00 4.11
N LEU A 285 -18.13 1.26 3.55
CA LEU A 285 -19.19 1.81 2.70
C LEU A 285 -20.04 2.85 3.44
N ALA A 286 -20.46 2.54 4.66
CA ALA A 286 -21.23 3.47 5.49
C ALA A 286 -20.42 4.74 5.81
N ALA A 287 -19.13 4.58 6.19
CA ALA A 287 -18.25 5.71 6.48
C ALA A 287 -18.09 6.63 5.26
N LEU A 288 -17.85 6.08 4.06
CA LEU A 288 -17.73 6.87 2.82
C LEU A 288 -19.04 7.56 2.44
N THR A 289 -20.18 6.85 2.53
CA THR A 289 -21.48 7.42 2.21
C THR A 289 -21.83 8.59 3.15
N VAL A 290 -21.61 8.42 4.44
CA VAL A 290 -21.87 9.46 5.44
C VAL A 290 -20.87 10.62 5.26
N LEU A 291 -19.61 10.35 4.88
CA LEU A 291 -18.60 11.36 4.58
C LEU A 291 -18.99 12.23 3.37
N ALA A 292 -19.54 11.59 2.32
CA ALA A 292 -20.06 12.31 1.15
C ALA A 292 -21.22 13.26 1.53
N LEU A 293 -22.10 12.85 2.44
CA LEU A 293 -23.27 13.62 2.89
C LEU A 293 -22.96 14.62 4.02
N SER A 294 -21.82 14.45 4.71
CA SER A 294 -21.48 15.28 5.87
C SER A 294 -21.28 16.75 5.50
N LYS A 295 -21.82 17.66 6.31
CA LYS A 295 -21.60 19.10 6.25
C LYS A 295 -20.63 19.61 7.32
N ASN A 296 -20.32 18.78 8.32
CA ASN A 296 -19.45 19.16 9.43
C ASN A 296 -18.06 18.56 9.24
N VAL A 297 -17.04 19.41 9.20
CA VAL A 297 -15.65 18.99 8.98
C VAL A 297 -15.11 18.08 10.10
N TRP A 298 -15.43 18.40 11.37
CA TRP A 298 -14.93 17.60 12.51
C TRP A 298 -15.53 16.20 12.52
N PHE A 299 -16.81 16.10 12.12
CA PHE A 299 -17.43 14.80 11.89
C PHE A 299 -16.79 14.08 10.71
N GLY A 300 -16.38 14.82 9.67
CA GLY A 300 -15.57 14.29 8.57
C GLY A 300 -14.25 13.68 9.04
N PHE A 301 -13.52 14.33 9.95
CA PHE A 301 -12.30 13.76 10.55
C PHE A 301 -12.58 12.46 11.32
N ALA A 302 -13.64 12.42 12.12
CA ALA A 302 -14.05 11.18 12.81
C ALA A 302 -14.36 10.05 11.81
N LEU A 303 -15.05 10.36 10.71
CA LEU A 303 -15.36 9.38 9.65
C LEU A 303 -14.10 8.90 8.92
N CYS A 304 -13.09 9.76 8.73
CA CYS A 304 -11.78 9.34 8.19
C CYS A 304 -11.09 8.30 9.09
N PHE A 305 -11.16 8.47 10.41
CA PHE A 305 -10.66 7.48 11.35
C PHE A 305 -11.37 6.13 11.19
N PHE A 306 -12.71 6.13 11.16
CA PHE A 306 -13.48 4.91 10.97
C PHE A 306 -13.24 4.28 9.59
N LEU A 307 -13.08 5.09 8.55
CA LEU A 307 -12.73 4.60 7.21
C LEU A 307 -11.41 3.83 7.24
N GLY A 308 -10.37 4.41 7.83
CA GLY A 308 -9.08 3.74 8.03
C GLY A 308 -9.21 2.44 8.83
N LEU A 309 -9.96 2.48 9.92
CA LEU A 309 -10.21 1.33 10.79
C LEU A 309 -10.88 0.18 10.04
N PHE A 310 -11.87 0.46 9.21
CA PHE A 310 -12.57 -0.57 8.43
C PHE A 310 -11.73 -1.05 7.24
N MET A 311 -10.97 -0.19 6.56
CA MET A 311 -10.12 -0.61 5.43
C MET A 311 -8.94 -1.49 5.86
N ALA A 312 -8.49 -1.39 7.09
CA ALA A 312 -7.28 -2.03 7.61
C ALA A 312 -7.22 -3.55 7.44
N GLY A 313 -8.35 -4.23 7.60
CA GLY A 313 -8.42 -5.69 7.50
C GLY A 313 -8.77 -6.23 6.12
N MET A 314 -9.18 -5.37 5.19
CA MET A 314 -9.73 -5.80 3.90
C MET A 314 -8.71 -6.56 3.06
N PHE A 315 -7.49 -6.03 2.96
CA PHE A 315 -6.40 -6.65 2.21
C PHE A 315 -6.04 -8.03 2.75
N ALA A 316 -5.68 -8.11 4.03
CA ALA A 316 -5.17 -9.32 4.64
C ALA A 316 -6.21 -10.46 4.64
N ILE A 317 -7.47 -10.15 4.96
CA ILE A 317 -8.53 -11.14 5.01
C ILE A 317 -8.94 -11.64 3.63
N ALA A 318 -9.02 -10.75 2.63
CA ALA A 318 -9.27 -11.14 1.26
C ALA A 318 -8.13 -12.04 0.71
N LEU A 319 -6.88 -11.74 1.07
CA LEU A 319 -5.72 -12.56 0.70
C LEU A 319 -5.82 -13.97 1.28
N ILE A 320 -6.17 -14.08 2.57
CA ILE A 320 -6.35 -15.37 3.25
C ILE A 320 -7.47 -16.17 2.59
N ILE A 321 -8.63 -15.58 2.36
CA ILE A 321 -9.78 -16.22 1.71
C ILE A 321 -9.37 -16.76 0.33
N THR A 322 -8.71 -15.94 -0.47
CA THR A 322 -8.33 -16.33 -1.83
C THR A 322 -7.29 -17.45 -1.82
N ASN A 323 -6.31 -17.40 -0.93
CA ASN A 323 -5.32 -18.48 -0.82
C ASN A 323 -5.91 -19.79 -0.29
N HIS A 324 -6.92 -19.75 0.60
CA HIS A 324 -7.65 -20.94 1.02
C HIS A 324 -8.45 -21.60 -0.11
N PHE A 325 -8.90 -20.82 -1.09
CA PHE A 325 -9.58 -21.36 -2.26
C PHE A 325 -8.63 -22.14 -3.19
N TYR A 326 -7.32 -21.82 -3.18
CA TYR A 326 -6.29 -22.45 -4.01
C TYR A 326 -5.18 -23.11 -3.20
N PRO A 327 -5.44 -24.22 -2.49
CA PRO A 327 -4.39 -24.93 -1.74
C PRO A 327 -3.30 -25.41 -2.71
N GLY A 328 -2.04 -25.14 -2.34
CA GLY A 328 -0.88 -25.51 -3.15
C GLY A 328 -0.46 -24.51 -4.25
N LYS A 329 -1.23 -23.40 -4.46
CA LYS A 329 -0.90 -22.33 -5.42
C LYS A 329 -0.72 -20.97 -4.75
N THR A 330 -0.41 -20.94 -3.46
CA THR A 330 -0.35 -19.73 -2.64
C THR A 330 0.58 -18.67 -3.23
N GLU A 331 1.78 -19.05 -3.68
CA GLU A 331 2.76 -18.12 -4.24
C GLU A 331 2.22 -17.42 -5.49
N THR A 332 1.72 -18.20 -6.47
CA THR A 332 1.19 -17.65 -7.73
C THR A 332 -0.05 -16.81 -7.48
N THR A 333 -0.97 -17.28 -6.63
CA THR A 333 -2.18 -16.54 -6.27
C THR A 333 -1.85 -15.22 -5.62
N THR A 334 -0.97 -15.22 -4.61
CA THR A 334 -0.54 -14.00 -3.92
C THR A 334 0.12 -13.02 -4.89
N SER A 335 0.99 -13.48 -5.79
CA SER A 335 1.65 -12.62 -6.77
C SER A 335 0.65 -11.94 -7.72
N ILE A 336 -0.37 -12.66 -8.19
CA ILE A 336 -1.43 -12.09 -9.04
C ILE A 336 -2.19 -11.00 -8.29
N LEU A 337 -2.56 -11.26 -7.03
CA LEU A 337 -3.33 -10.31 -6.22
C LEU A 337 -2.51 -9.06 -5.90
N LEU A 338 -1.24 -9.20 -5.54
CA LEU A 338 -0.34 -8.08 -5.29
C LEU A 338 -0.11 -7.24 -6.54
N ALA A 339 0.08 -7.88 -7.71
CA ALA A 339 0.19 -7.18 -8.97
C ALA A 339 -1.09 -6.40 -9.31
N SER A 340 -2.26 -7.01 -9.09
CA SER A 340 -3.55 -6.34 -9.28
C SER A 340 -3.73 -5.14 -8.36
N ASN A 341 -3.33 -5.28 -7.09
CA ASN A 341 -3.34 -4.19 -6.10
C ASN A 341 -2.43 -3.02 -6.54
N GLY A 342 -1.21 -3.33 -6.96
CA GLY A 342 -0.26 -2.32 -7.47
C GLY A 342 -0.76 -1.60 -8.72
N LEU A 343 -1.38 -2.33 -9.66
CA LEU A 343 -2.00 -1.73 -10.85
C LEU A 343 -3.17 -0.81 -10.47
N GLY A 344 -4.02 -1.21 -9.52
CA GLY A 344 -5.09 -0.36 -9.01
C GLY A 344 -4.54 0.91 -8.38
N GLY A 345 -3.55 0.77 -7.48
CA GLY A 345 -2.85 1.88 -6.82
C GLY A 345 -2.17 2.84 -7.79
N SER A 346 -1.75 2.36 -8.96
CA SER A 346 -1.19 3.23 -10.00
C SER A 346 -2.27 3.94 -10.82
N LEU A 347 -3.32 3.24 -11.26
CA LEU A 347 -4.27 3.75 -12.26
C LEU A 347 -5.41 4.59 -11.66
N LEU A 348 -5.99 4.18 -10.52
CA LEU A 348 -7.16 4.87 -9.96
C LEU A 348 -6.89 6.31 -9.49
N PRO A 349 -5.68 6.69 -9.01
CA PRO A 349 -5.39 8.09 -8.72
C PRO A 349 -5.59 9.04 -9.90
N ILE A 350 -5.37 8.57 -11.14
CA ILE A 350 -5.62 9.36 -12.36
C ILE A 350 -7.13 9.66 -12.49
N ALA A 351 -7.96 8.65 -12.29
CA ALA A 351 -9.41 8.79 -12.37
C ALA A 351 -9.96 9.70 -11.26
N VAL A 352 -9.40 9.61 -10.05
CA VAL A 352 -9.79 10.49 -8.93
C VAL A 352 -9.35 11.94 -9.19
N GLY A 353 -8.11 12.14 -9.67
CA GLY A 353 -7.62 13.46 -10.06
C GLY A 353 -8.49 14.11 -11.13
N TRP A 354 -8.83 13.36 -12.20
CA TRP A 354 -9.76 13.82 -13.22
C TRP A 354 -11.14 14.19 -12.64
N SER A 355 -11.64 13.37 -11.72
CA SER A 355 -12.94 13.66 -11.06
C SER A 355 -12.91 14.96 -10.25
N LEU A 356 -11.77 15.31 -9.65
CA LEU A 356 -11.62 16.57 -8.90
C LEU A 356 -11.51 17.80 -9.80
N ASP A 357 -11.01 17.65 -11.03
CA ASP A 357 -10.94 18.74 -12.00
C ASP A 357 -12.33 19.05 -12.61
N GLU A 358 -13.12 18.00 -12.89
CA GLU A 358 -14.39 18.14 -13.64
C GLU A 358 -15.62 18.31 -12.74
N TYR A 359 -15.56 17.88 -11.49
CA TYR A 359 -16.72 17.80 -10.59
C TYR A 359 -16.38 18.37 -9.21
N PRO A 360 -17.41 18.84 -8.44
CA PRO A 360 -17.20 19.26 -7.05
C PRO A 360 -16.48 18.20 -6.21
N ALA A 361 -15.61 18.61 -5.30
CA ALA A 361 -14.75 17.72 -4.52
C ALA A 361 -15.50 16.58 -3.79
N GLN A 362 -16.75 16.83 -3.36
CA GLN A 362 -17.60 15.79 -2.76
C GLN A 362 -17.89 14.61 -3.70
N THR A 363 -17.77 14.78 -5.03
CA THR A 363 -18.00 13.71 -6.03
C THR A 363 -16.96 12.61 -5.89
N ALA A 364 -15.73 12.93 -5.46
CA ALA A 364 -14.70 11.94 -5.19
C ALA A 364 -15.12 10.95 -4.08
N PHE A 365 -15.85 11.40 -3.05
CA PHE A 365 -16.38 10.47 -2.05
C PHE A 365 -17.43 9.52 -2.63
N TRP A 366 -18.24 9.98 -3.57
CA TRP A 366 -19.19 9.10 -4.28
C TRP A 366 -18.49 8.11 -5.19
N LEU A 367 -17.38 8.50 -5.83
CA LEU A 367 -16.53 7.59 -6.58
C LEU A 367 -15.96 6.49 -5.66
N PHE A 368 -15.39 6.83 -4.51
CA PHE A 368 -14.92 5.85 -3.53
C PHE A 368 -16.06 4.98 -3.00
N THR A 369 -17.25 5.56 -2.79
CA THR A 369 -18.44 4.82 -2.39
C THR A 369 -18.83 3.78 -3.45
N ALA A 370 -18.82 4.15 -4.73
CA ALA A 370 -19.10 3.24 -5.83
C ALA A 370 -18.07 2.09 -5.90
N LEU A 371 -16.77 2.40 -5.75
CA LEU A 371 -15.73 1.39 -5.70
C LEU A 371 -15.93 0.42 -4.51
N MET A 372 -16.33 0.93 -3.35
CA MET A 372 -16.61 0.12 -2.18
C MET A 372 -17.84 -0.79 -2.37
N VAL A 373 -18.88 -0.30 -3.07
CA VAL A 373 -20.03 -1.13 -3.47
C VAL A 373 -19.57 -2.26 -4.38
N LEU A 374 -18.74 -1.98 -5.39
CA LEU A 374 -18.19 -3.01 -6.29
C LEU A 374 -17.39 -4.05 -5.50
N MET A 375 -16.53 -3.62 -4.58
CA MET A 375 -15.78 -4.52 -3.70
C MET A 375 -16.70 -5.39 -2.86
N LEU A 376 -17.77 -4.82 -2.28
CA LEU A 376 -18.75 -5.57 -1.49
C LEU A 376 -19.50 -6.59 -2.34
N LEU A 377 -19.91 -6.25 -3.57
CA LEU A 377 -20.52 -7.18 -4.52
C LEU A 377 -19.57 -8.34 -4.88
N ILE A 378 -18.28 -8.04 -5.07
CA ILE A 378 -17.27 -9.07 -5.31
C ILE A 378 -17.14 -10.00 -4.08
N VAL A 379 -17.13 -9.48 -2.86
CA VAL A 379 -17.08 -10.29 -1.62
C VAL A 379 -18.25 -11.28 -1.54
N PHE A 380 -19.47 -10.84 -1.91
CA PHE A 380 -20.63 -11.74 -1.98
C PHE A 380 -20.46 -12.79 -3.08
N SER A 381 -19.99 -12.40 -4.26
CA SER A 381 -19.78 -13.31 -5.41
C SER A 381 -18.73 -14.37 -5.10
N LEU A 382 -17.61 -14.01 -4.45
CA LEU A 382 -16.58 -14.95 -4.00
C LEU A 382 -17.16 -15.99 -3.03
N ARG A 383 -18.02 -15.56 -2.09
CA ARG A 383 -18.67 -16.48 -1.16
C ARG A 383 -19.59 -17.47 -1.84
N ILE A 384 -20.36 -17.03 -2.84
CA ILE A 384 -21.24 -17.90 -3.63
C ILE A 384 -20.40 -18.96 -4.36
N LEU A 385 -19.32 -18.55 -5.03
CA LEU A 385 -18.43 -19.48 -5.75
C LEU A 385 -17.79 -20.53 -4.83
N GLU A 386 -17.38 -20.15 -3.62
CA GLU A 386 -16.88 -21.11 -2.62
C GLU A 386 -17.94 -22.14 -2.22
N THR A 387 -19.17 -21.68 -1.97
CA THR A 387 -20.27 -22.56 -1.58
C THR A 387 -20.59 -23.57 -2.69
N ILE A 388 -20.61 -23.12 -3.95
CA ILE A 388 -20.82 -24.00 -5.13
C ILE A 388 -19.69 -25.06 -5.19
N LYS A 389 -18.43 -24.67 -5.03
CA LYS A 389 -17.29 -25.60 -5.03
C LYS A 389 -17.41 -26.66 -3.91
N SER A 390 -17.77 -26.21 -2.71
CA SER A 390 -17.95 -27.10 -1.54
C SER A 390 -19.05 -28.14 -1.78
N ASN A 391 -20.20 -27.71 -2.29
CA ASN A 391 -21.33 -28.59 -2.58
C ASN A 391 -20.99 -29.62 -3.68
N ASN A 392 -20.28 -29.20 -4.74
CA ASN A 392 -19.84 -30.12 -5.80
C ASN A 392 -18.89 -31.20 -5.26
N LEU A 393 -17.95 -30.82 -4.38
CA LEU A 393 -17.04 -31.78 -3.74
C LEU A 393 -17.76 -32.80 -2.83
N GLN A 394 -18.78 -32.35 -2.09
CA GLN A 394 -19.60 -33.24 -1.27
C GLN A 394 -20.42 -34.21 -2.09
N ASN A 395 -21.05 -33.75 -3.18
CA ASN A 395 -21.82 -34.60 -4.10
C ASN A 395 -20.95 -35.66 -4.80
N HIS A 396 -19.71 -35.33 -5.17
CA HIS A 396 -18.78 -36.32 -5.73
C HIS A 396 -18.36 -37.38 -4.70
N LYS A 397 -18.10 -36.98 -3.44
CA LYS A 397 -17.78 -37.93 -2.35
C LYS A 397 -18.96 -38.84 -1.98
N SER A 398 -20.16 -38.34 -2.01
CA SER A 398 -21.40 -39.11 -1.78
C SER A 398 -21.60 -40.16 -2.86
N LYS A 399 -21.45 -39.80 -4.14
CA LYS A 399 -21.56 -40.74 -5.27
C LYS A 399 -20.46 -41.81 -5.24
N ALA A 400 -19.21 -41.46 -4.86
CA ALA A 400 -18.12 -42.42 -4.74
C ALA A 400 -18.29 -43.41 -3.57
N LYS A 401 -19.08 -43.08 -2.54
CA LYS A 401 -19.40 -43.99 -1.42
C LYS A 401 -20.62 -44.90 -1.72
N SER A 402 -21.44 -44.57 -2.72
CA SER A 402 -22.61 -45.34 -3.11
C SER A 402 -22.33 -46.33 -4.26
N MET A 403 -21.14 -46.31 -4.84
CA MET A 403 -20.55 -47.33 -5.73
C MET A 403 -19.59 -48.24 -4.96
#